data_57e15164efe07cc2b5530610f9e28dfc
#
_entry.id   57e15164efe07cc2b5530610f9e28dfc
#
_cell.length_a   1.000
_cell.length_b   1.000
_cell.length_c   1.000
_cell.angle_alpha   90.00
_cell.angle_beta   90.00
_cell.angle_gamma   90.00
#
_symmetry.space_group_name_H-M   'P 1'
#
loop_
_entity.id
_entity.type
_entity.pdbx_description
1 polymer ?
#
loop_
_entity_poly.entity_id
_entity_poly.type
_entity_poly.pdbx_seq_one_letter_code
_entity_poly.pdbx_strand_id
1 'polypeptide(L)'
;MEQVVESAISVQGLSAAYGGRKALANVNVEIPARGITAIIGPSGCGKSTLLSCLNRTIELVDGASASGTILLEGQDISRMSADDVRMRIGMVMQKPTPCPCSVERNVSYALRYRGVPRARIPQIVTEQLKLVGLYDELEGDLRRSALALSGGQQQRLCIARTLACSPDVLLLDEPCSALDVASGKVIEAVLARVAEERAVVVVTHNLAQARRLAQKVVCLAAGSVMWRGAADDLFENHQDDVLAPLYGGDLL
;
A
#
# COMPACT_ATOMS: atom_id res chain seq x y z
N MET A 1 -26.25 -10.30 14.84
CA MET A 1 -25.63 -8.95 14.92
C MET A 1 -24.50 -8.93 13.93
N GLU A 2 -24.70 -8.38 12.73
CA GLU A 2 -23.59 -8.09 11.82
C GLU A 2 -22.66 -7.12 12.53
N GLN A 3 -21.42 -7.50 12.73
CA GLN A 3 -20.37 -6.57 13.13
C GLN A 3 -20.27 -5.53 12.01
N VAL A 4 -20.63 -4.29 12.31
CA VAL A 4 -20.31 -3.15 11.44
C VAL A 4 -18.78 -3.12 11.37
N VAL A 5 -18.21 -3.65 10.31
CA VAL A 5 -16.77 -3.55 10.04
C VAL A 5 -16.51 -2.09 9.76
N GLU A 6 -15.89 -1.41 10.71
CA GLU A 6 -15.50 -0.01 10.56
C GLU A 6 -14.56 0.11 9.36
N SER A 7 -14.93 0.93 8.38
CA SER A 7 -14.20 1.10 7.13
C SER A 7 -13.16 2.21 7.29
N ALA A 8 -11.86 1.91 7.03
CA ALA A 8 -10.84 2.94 6.97
C ALA A 8 -11.01 3.82 5.74
N ILE A 9 -11.28 3.19 4.58
CA ILE A 9 -11.52 3.93 3.32
C ILE A 9 -12.80 3.42 2.66
N SER A 10 -13.67 4.36 2.25
CA SER A 10 -14.82 4.10 1.39
C SER A 10 -14.65 4.87 0.08
N VAL A 11 -14.72 4.15 -1.03
CA VAL A 11 -14.60 4.70 -2.40
C VAL A 11 -15.95 4.56 -3.09
N GLN A 12 -16.48 5.67 -3.62
CA GLN A 12 -17.81 5.75 -4.22
C GLN A 12 -17.73 6.41 -5.59
N GLY A 13 -18.04 5.64 -6.63
CA GLY A 13 -18.13 6.13 -8.01
C GLY A 13 -16.82 6.68 -8.58
N LEU A 14 -15.67 6.23 -8.08
CA LEU A 14 -14.37 6.77 -8.48
C LEU A 14 -14.07 6.46 -9.95
N SER A 15 -13.80 7.52 -10.70
CA SER A 15 -13.31 7.46 -12.08
C SER A 15 -12.04 8.30 -12.20
N ALA A 16 -11.06 7.84 -13.00
CA ALA A 16 -9.80 8.52 -13.20
C ALA A 16 -9.32 8.40 -14.65
N ALA A 17 -8.62 9.41 -15.13
CA ALA A 17 -8.10 9.46 -16.49
C ALA A 17 -6.74 10.17 -16.55
N TYR A 18 -5.93 9.84 -17.56
CA TYR A 18 -4.67 10.50 -17.92
C TYR A 18 -4.74 10.96 -19.38
N GLY A 19 -4.61 12.26 -19.64
CA GLY A 19 -4.70 12.81 -20.99
C GLY A 19 -5.99 12.43 -21.71
N GLY A 20 -7.12 12.36 -21.01
CA GLY A 20 -8.42 11.94 -21.55
C GLY A 20 -8.62 10.41 -21.66
N ARG A 21 -7.57 9.58 -21.50
CA ARG A 21 -7.69 8.13 -21.50
C ARG A 21 -8.14 7.64 -20.12
N LYS A 22 -9.29 6.98 -20.05
CA LYS A 22 -9.81 6.41 -18.80
C LYS A 22 -8.90 5.31 -18.29
N ALA A 23 -8.55 5.40 -17.01
CA ALA A 23 -7.80 4.39 -16.26
C ALA A 23 -8.68 3.70 -15.19
N LEU A 24 -9.67 4.41 -14.63
CA LEU A 24 -10.68 3.86 -13.73
C LEU A 24 -12.07 4.34 -14.15
N ALA A 25 -13.07 3.49 -13.96
CA ALA A 25 -14.47 3.76 -14.29
C ALA A 25 -15.41 3.24 -13.19
N ASN A 26 -16.06 4.16 -12.48
CA ASN A 26 -17.08 3.90 -11.47
C ASN A 26 -16.67 2.85 -10.40
N VAL A 27 -15.46 2.98 -9.88
CA VAL A 27 -14.92 2.06 -8.85
C VAL A 27 -15.59 2.33 -7.51
N ASN A 28 -16.09 1.26 -6.88
CA ASN A 28 -16.70 1.28 -5.56
C ASN A 28 -16.03 0.21 -4.69
N VAL A 29 -15.32 0.60 -3.63
CA VAL A 29 -14.52 -0.28 -2.77
C VAL A 29 -14.60 0.17 -1.31
N GLU A 30 -14.72 -0.80 -0.40
CA GLU A 30 -14.63 -0.60 1.03
C GLU A 30 -13.39 -1.32 1.56
N ILE A 31 -12.50 -0.58 2.23
CA ILE A 31 -11.29 -1.08 2.87
C ILE A 31 -11.52 -1.08 4.38
N PRO A 32 -11.50 -2.25 5.04
CA PRO A 32 -11.68 -2.36 6.49
C PRO A 32 -10.60 -1.59 7.26
N ALA A 33 -10.91 -1.16 8.48
CA ALA A 33 -10.00 -0.42 9.36
C ALA A 33 -8.75 -1.23 9.78
N ARG A 34 -8.82 -2.54 9.68
CA ARG A 34 -7.70 -3.45 9.99
C ARG A 34 -7.67 -4.60 8.99
N GLY A 35 -6.52 -5.25 8.92
CA GLY A 35 -6.30 -6.37 8.02
C GLY A 35 -5.70 -5.95 6.68
N ILE A 36 -5.43 -6.95 5.85
CA ILE A 36 -4.87 -6.77 4.50
C ILE A 36 -5.98 -6.91 3.47
N THR A 37 -6.16 -5.87 2.66
CA THR A 37 -6.96 -5.92 1.43
C THR A 37 -6.01 -6.04 0.24
N ALA A 38 -6.08 -7.13 -0.52
CA ALA A 38 -5.33 -7.25 -1.77
C ALA A 38 -6.15 -6.69 -2.94
N ILE A 39 -5.51 -5.87 -3.77
CA ILE A 39 -6.05 -5.44 -5.06
C ILE A 39 -5.30 -6.20 -6.14
N ILE A 40 -6.00 -7.09 -6.84
CA ILE A 40 -5.44 -7.94 -7.88
C ILE A 40 -6.04 -7.63 -9.25
N GLY A 41 -5.38 -8.06 -10.31
CA GLY A 41 -5.83 -7.88 -11.69
C GLY A 41 -4.66 -7.79 -12.67
N PRO A 42 -4.90 -7.90 -13.98
CA PRO A 42 -3.86 -7.86 -15.00
C PRO A 42 -3.07 -6.56 -15.00
N SER A 43 -1.89 -6.58 -15.63
CA SER A 43 -1.08 -5.37 -15.78
C SER A 43 -1.84 -4.30 -16.56
N GLY A 44 -1.73 -3.04 -16.11
CA GLY A 44 -2.41 -1.91 -16.75
C GLY A 44 -3.92 -1.78 -16.47
N CYS A 45 -4.53 -2.63 -15.63
CA CYS A 45 -5.97 -2.55 -15.35
C CYS A 45 -6.39 -1.40 -14.40
N GLY A 46 -5.45 -0.59 -13.87
CA GLY A 46 -5.76 0.58 -13.05
C GLY A 46 -5.39 0.47 -11.56
N LYS A 47 -4.74 -0.61 -11.10
CA LYS A 47 -4.40 -0.83 -9.68
C LYS A 47 -3.59 0.32 -9.06
N SER A 48 -2.46 0.68 -9.67
CA SER A 48 -1.61 1.78 -9.20
C SER A 48 -2.32 3.14 -9.30
N THR A 49 -3.22 3.30 -10.29
CA THR A 49 -4.06 4.51 -10.40
C THR A 49 -5.03 4.60 -9.22
N LEU A 50 -5.63 3.47 -8.81
CA LEU A 50 -6.49 3.44 -7.63
C LEU A 50 -5.71 3.86 -6.38
N LEU A 51 -4.51 3.29 -6.14
CA LEU A 51 -3.67 3.72 -5.01
C LEU A 51 -3.34 5.23 -5.07
N SER A 52 -3.00 5.74 -6.27
CA SER A 52 -2.69 7.16 -6.46
C SER A 52 -3.88 8.08 -6.20
N CYS A 53 -5.10 7.63 -6.46
CA CYS A 53 -6.31 8.35 -6.09
C CYS A 53 -6.52 8.36 -4.58
N LEU A 54 -6.32 7.21 -3.90
CA LEU A 54 -6.55 7.07 -2.46
C LEU A 54 -5.71 8.06 -1.64
N ASN A 55 -4.45 8.31 -2.03
CA ASN A 55 -3.58 9.25 -1.32
C ASN A 55 -3.36 10.58 -2.05
N ARG A 56 -4.17 10.87 -3.06
CA ARG A 56 -4.13 12.11 -3.84
C ARG A 56 -2.80 12.39 -4.56
N THR A 57 -1.96 11.36 -4.80
CA THR A 57 -0.75 11.56 -5.63
C THR A 57 -1.07 11.68 -7.12
N ILE A 58 -2.25 11.26 -7.56
CA ILE A 58 -2.73 11.48 -8.93
C ILE A 58 -2.73 12.96 -9.31
N GLU A 59 -2.97 13.85 -8.35
CA GLU A 59 -2.98 15.31 -8.55
C GLU A 59 -1.60 15.89 -8.91
N LEU A 60 -0.51 15.11 -8.71
CA LEU A 60 0.85 15.51 -9.07
C LEU A 60 1.20 15.16 -10.52
N VAL A 61 0.28 14.51 -11.25
CA VAL A 61 0.51 14.08 -12.64
C VAL A 61 -0.19 15.03 -13.59
N ASP A 62 0.57 15.68 -14.45
CA ASP A 62 0.01 16.59 -15.44
C ASP A 62 -0.98 15.88 -16.37
N GLY A 63 -2.14 16.50 -16.58
CA GLY A 63 -3.22 15.95 -17.41
C GLY A 63 -3.98 14.79 -16.78
N ALA A 64 -3.71 14.45 -15.51
CA ALA A 64 -4.52 13.49 -14.77
C ALA A 64 -5.79 14.17 -14.20
N SER A 65 -6.85 13.38 -14.08
CA SER A 65 -8.11 13.81 -13.47
C SER A 65 -8.73 12.65 -12.70
N ALA A 66 -9.41 12.95 -11.60
CA ALA A 66 -10.19 12.00 -10.84
C ALA A 66 -11.54 12.63 -10.43
N SER A 67 -12.59 11.82 -10.37
CA SER A 67 -13.92 12.20 -9.91
C SER A 67 -14.55 11.07 -9.12
N GLY A 68 -15.55 11.36 -8.30
CA GLY A 68 -16.13 10.44 -7.33
C GLY A 68 -15.79 10.89 -5.92
N THR A 69 -16.15 10.09 -4.92
CA THR A 69 -15.94 10.40 -3.50
C THR A 69 -15.04 9.36 -2.85
N ILE A 70 -14.06 9.79 -2.09
CA ILE A 70 -13.20 8.94 -1.26
C ILE A 70 -13.31 9.45 0.16
N LEU A 71 -13.77 8.59 1.06
CA LEU A 71 -13.87 8.90 2.48
C LEU A 71 -12.77 8.17 3.24
N LEU A 72 -12.03 8.87 4.08
CA LEU A 72 -11.11 8.32 5.07
C LEU A 72 -11.79 8.44 6.44
N GLU A 73 -12.13 7.32 7.06
CA GLU A 73 -12.88 7.29 8.32
C GLU A 73 -14.13 8.21 8.30
N GLY A 74 -14.88 8.16 7.20
CA GLY A 74 -16.07 8.97 6.98
C GLY A 74 -15.84 10.42 6.56
N GLN A 75 -14.59 10.89 6.51
CA GLN A 75 -14.24 12.25 6.07
C GLN A 75 -13.84 12.27 4.60
N ASP A 76 -14.47 13.12 3.80
CA ASP A 76 -14.12 13.30 2.39
C ASP A 76 -12.69 13.89 2.25
N ILE A 77 -11.79 13.11 1.62
CA ILE A 77 -10.39 13.51 1.44
C ILE A 77 -10.23 14.74 0.53
N SER A 78 -11.21 15.05 -0.31
CA SER A 78 -11.18 16.25 -1.16
C SER A 78 -11.24 17.55 -0.34
N ARG A 79 -11.79 17.47 0.88
CA ARG A 79 -11.91 18.60 1.82
C ARG A 79 -10.74 18.72 2.78
N MET A 80 -9.80 17.78 2.73
CA MET A 80 -8.57 17.79 3.53
C MET A 80 -7.43 18.42 2.72
N SER A 81 -6.35 18.88 3.38
CA SER A 81 -5.12 19.19 2.66
C SER A 81 -4.51 17.93 2.06
N ALA A 82 -3.88 18.04 0.87
CA ALA A 82 -3.23 16.89 0.25
C ALA A 82 -2.10 16.31 1.13
N ASP A 83 -1.42 17.17 1.89
CA ASP A 83 -0.36 16.76 2.81
C ASP A 83 -0.92 15.98 4.00
N ASP A 84 -2.05 16.40 4.59
CA ASP A 84 -2.72 15.64 5.65
C ASP A 84 -3.17 14.27 5.16
N VAL A 85 -3.76 14.19 3.95
CA VAL A 85 -4.15 12.91 3.35
C VAL A 85 -2.94 12.00 3.17
N ARG A 86 -1.83 12.49 2.61
CA ARG A 86 -0.60 11.70 2.38
C ARG A 86 0.10 11.29 3.68
N MET A 87 -0.10 12.05 4.76
CA MET A 87 0.40 11.68 6.08
C MET A 87 -0.44 10.58 6.73
N ARG A 88 -1.75 10.58 6.53
CA ARG A 88 -2.68 9.58 7.06
C ARG A 88 -2.77 8.33 6.17
N ILE A 89 -2.59 8.48 4.86
CA ILE A 89 -2.56 7.38 3.88
C ILE A 89 -1.14 7.29 3.31
N GLY A 90 -0.29 6.53 3.98
CA GLY A 90 1.09 6.31 3.55
C GLY A 90 1.17 5.39 2.34
N MET A 91 2.08 5.67 1.41
CA MET A 91 2.26 4.88 0.19
C MET A 91 3.71 4.43 0.00
N VAL A 92 3.87 3.16 -0.36
CA VAL A 92 5.14 2.55 -0.76
C VAL A 92 5.03 2.13 -2.21
N MET A 93 5.94 2.65 -3.05
CA MET A 93 5.95 2.42 -4.49
C MET A 93 6.56 1.05 -4.83
N GLN A 94 6.24 0.52 -6.01
CA GLN A 94 6.79 -0.71 -6.54
C GLN A 94 8.32 -0.68 -6.60
N LYS A 95 8.90 0.38 -7.16
CA LYS A 95 10.35 0.60 -7.17
C LYS A 95 10.77 1.32 -5.89
N PRO A 96 11.70 0.77 -5.11
CA PRO A 96 12.23 1.47 -3.94
C PRO A 96 12.78 2.85 -4.30
N THR A 97 12.40 3.85 -3.55
CA THR A 97 12.83 5.25 -3.76
C THR A 97 13.41 5.83 -2.47
N PRO A 98 14.54 5.29 -1.95
CA PRO A 98 15.20 5.88 -0.81
C PRO A 98 15.77 7.25 -1.18
N CYS A 99 15.70 8.21 -0.25
CA CYS A 99 16.36 9.50 -0.42
C CYS A 99 17.90 9.30 -0.43
N PRO A 100 18.66 10.09 -1.22
CA PRO A 100 20.12 9.97 -1.29
C PRO A 100 20.81 10.54 -0.02
N CYS A 101 20.53 9.92 1.12
CA CYS A 101 21.06 10.24 2.43
C CYS A 101 21.22 8.97 3.27
N SER A 102 21.57 9.10 4.55
CA SER A 102 21.72 7.93 5.44
C SER A 102 20.40 7.22 5.72
N VAL A 103 20.50 5.97 6.17
CA VAL A 103 19.34 5.17 6.62
C VAL A 103 18.54 5.90 7.69
N GLU A 104 19.23 6.41 8.73
CA GLU A 104 18.60 7.22 9.80
C GLU A 104 17.83 8.42 9.25
N ARG A 105 18.47 9.18 8.33
CA ARG A 105 17.83 10.38 7.76
C ARG A 105 16.62 10.05 6.89
N ASN A 106 16.60 8.91 6.19
CA ASN A 106 15.43 8.45 5.45
C ASN A 106 14.22 8.31 6.36
N VAL A 107 14.37 7.71 7.53
CA VAL A 107 13.26 7.47 8.47
C VAL A 107 12.93 8.75 9.25
N SER A 108 13.95 9.50 9.68
CA SER A 108 13.75 10.67 10.55
C SER A 108 13.27 11.93 9.85
N TYR A 109 13.39 12.04 8.52
CA TYR A 109 13.07 13.27 7.78
C TYR A 109 11.63 13.73 8.02
N ALA A 110 10.66 12.85 7.78
CA ALA A 110 9.24 13.18 7.95
C ALA A 110 8.87 13.45 9.41
N LEU A 111 9.52 12.79 10.37
CA LEU A 111 9.32 13.04 11.80
C LEU A 111 9.73 14.46 12.20
N ARG A 112 10.85 14.96 11.64
CA ARG A 112 11.30 16.33 11.87
C ARG A 112 10.33 17.35 11.29
N TYR A 113 9.84 17.09 10.09
CA TYR A 113 8.86 17.95 9.43
C TYR A 113 7.55 18.04 10.24
N ARG A 114 7.12 16.93 10.86
CA ARG A 114 5.95 16.87 11.75
C ARG A 114 6.17 17.50 13.12
N GLY A 115 7.35 18.03 13.43
CA GLY A 115 7.65 18.63 14.73
C GLY A 115 7.78 17.60 15.86
N VAL A 116 8.07 16.33 15.57
CA VAL A 116 8.34 15.32 16.60
C VAL A 116 9.57 15.79 17.44
N PRO A 117 9.48 15.79 18.78
CA PRO A 117 10.58 16.19 19.63
C PRO A 117 11.88 15.45 19.28
N ARG A 118 12.97 16.19 19.12
CA ARG A 118 14.27 15.63 18.68
C ARG A 118 14.74 14.47 19.55
N ALA A 119 14.45 14.51 20.85
CA ALA A 119 14.82 13.44 21.78
C ALA A 119 14.10 12.11 21.52
N ARG A 120 12.91 12.11 20.88
CA ARG A 120 12.13 10.90 20.57
C ARG A 120 12.49 10.28 19.23
N ILE A 121 13.05 11.05 18.30
CA ILE A 121 13.34 10.60 16.92
C ILE A 121 14.24 9.36 16.88
N PRO A 122 15.37 9.27 17.61
CA PRO A 122 16.24 8.09 17.56
C PRO A 122 15.54 6.81 17.98
N GLN A 123 14.68 6.88 18.98
CA GLN A 123 13.89 5.74 19.43
C GLN A 123 12.95 5.26 18.33
N ILE A 124 12.15 6.16 17.73
CA ILE A 124 11.22 5.85 16.64
C ILE A 124 11.98 5.23 15.45
N VAL A 125 13.10 5.81 15.05
CA VAL A 125 13.93 5.29 13.95
C VAL A 125 14.37 3.86 14.24
N THR A 126 14.87 3.58 15.44
CA THR A 126 15.31 2.26 15.85
C THR A 126 14.15 1.25 15.85
N GLU A 127 13.00 1.64 16.40
CA GLU A 127 11.80 0.79 16.44
C GLU A 127 11.32 0.42 15.04
N GLN A 128 11.23 1.39 14.12
CA GLN A 128 10.79 1.13 12.75
C GLN A 128 11.79 0.28 11.96
N LEU A 129 13.08 0.50 12.14
CA LEU A 129 14.11 -0.32 11.48
C LEU A 129 14.14 -1.76 12.04
N LYS A 130 13.91 -1.95 13.32
CA LYS A 130 13.73 -3.28 13.94
C LYS A 130 12.47 -3.97 13.42
N LEU A 131 11.36 -3.25 13.31
CA LEU A 131 10.10 -3.80 12.80
C LEU A 131 10.28 -4.41 11.41
N VAL A 132 11.04 -3.77 10.53
CA VAL A 132 11.30 -4.27 9.17
C VAL A 132 12.54 -5.20 9.08
N GLY A 133 13.14 -5.58 10.22
CA GLY A 133 14.31 -6.45 10.27
C GLY A 133 15.58 -5.86 9.68
N LEU A 134 15.66 -4.53 9.53
CA LEU A 134 16.81 -3.88 8.90
C LEU A 134 17.86 -3.42 9.91
N TYR A 135 17.48 -3.18 11.17
CA TYR A 135 18.38 -2.68 12.20
C TYR A 135 19.55 -3.65 12.50
N ASP A 136 19.21 -4.91 12.68
CA ASP A 136 20.20 -5.95 13.02
C ASP A 136 21.08 -6.30 11.82
N GLU A 137 20.53 -6.31 10.60
CA GLU A 137 21.31 -6.53 9.37
C GLU A 137 22.34 -5.43 9.09
N LEU A 138 22.11 -4.22 9.59
CA LEU A 138 23.04 -3.11 9.49
C LEU A 138 23.99 -2.98 10.68
N GLU A 139 23.93 -3.93 11.64
CA GLU A 139 24.74 -3.93 12.86
C GLU A 139 24.70 -2.56 13.58
N GLY A 140 23.58 -1.83 13.46
CA GLY A 140 23.39 -0.50 14.02
C GLY A 140 24.08 0.64 13.26
N ASP A 141 24.74 0.38 12.12
CA ASP A 141 25.32 1.43 11.26
C ASP A 141 24.22 2.19 10.47
N LEU A 142 23.52 3.07 11.18
CA LEU A 142 22.44 3.87 10.60
C LEU A 142 22.94 5.08 9.77
N ARG A 143 24.25 5.36 9.79
CA ARG A 143 24.87 6.41 8.99
C ARG A 143 25.18 5.97 7.56
N ARG A 144 25.14 4.69 7.29
CA ARG A 144 25.32 4.11 5.97
C ARG A 144 24.38 4.75 4.95
N SER A 145 24.89 4.97 3.73
CA SER A 145 24.08 5.49 2.61
C SER A 145 22.94 4.53 2.27
N ALA A 146 21.72 5.06 2.20
CA ALA A 146 20.56 4.26 1.79
C ALA A 146 20.68 3.73 0.34
N LEU A 147 21.42 4.40 -0.53
CA LEU A 147 21.66 3.96 -1.90
C LEU A 147 22.64 2.77 -1.99
N ALA A 148 23.43 2.50 -0.93
CA ALA A 148 24.34 1.36 -0.87
C ALA A 148 23.66 0.07 -0.38
N LEU A 149 22.37 0.12 -0.03
CA LEU A 149 21.58 -1.02 0.38
C LEU A 149 21.17 -1.89 -0.81
N SER A 150 20.95 -3.19 -0.59
CA SER A 150 20.33 -4.08 -1.57
C SER A 150 18.88 -3.65 -1.89
N GLY A 151 18.31 -4.10 -3.01
CA GLY A 151 16.93 -3.75 -3.39
C GLY A 151 15.91 -4.10 -2.30
N GLY A 152 16.04 -5.29 -1.69
CA GLY A 152 15.17 -5.71 -0.59
C GLY A 152 15.34 -4.86 0.68
N GLN A 153 16.58 -4.48 1.00
CA GLN A 153 16.86 -3.57 2.10
C GLN A 153 16.30 -2.17 1.84
N GLN A 154 16.43 -1.65 0.60
CA GLN A 154 15.86 -0.36 0.22
C GLN A 154 14.32 -0.38 0.31
N GLN A 155 13.67 -1.47 -0.09
CA GLN A 155 12.21 -1.61 0.01
C GLN A 155 11.78 -1.61 1.48
N ARG A 156 12.45 -2.37 2.34
CA ARG A 156 12.18 -2.38 3.79
C ARG A 156 12.44 -1.01 4.42
N LEU A 157 13.46 -0.29 3.98
CA LEU A 157 13.70 1.09 4.42
C LEU A 157 12.55 2.05 4.02
N CYS A 158 12.02 1.92 2.80
CA CYS A 158 10.87 2.70 2.35
C CYS A 158 9.62 2.40 3.19
N ILE A 159 9.39 1.13 3.55
CA ILE A 159 8.31 0.73 4.46
C ILE A 159 8.52 1.35 5.85
N ALA A 160 9.73 1.22 6.45
CA ALA A 160 10.06 1.82 7.74
C ALA A 160 9.86 3.34 7.76
N ARG A 161 10.30 4.04 6.69
CA ARG A 161 10.10 5.48 6.51
C ARG A 161 8.62 5.85 6.54
N THR A 162 7.79 5.10 5.83
CA THR A 162 6.34 5.35 5.76
C THR A 162 5.67 5.08 7.10
N LEU A 163 6.00 3.96 7.74
CA LEU A 163 5.45 3.58 9.05
C LEU A 163 5.87 4.52 10.20
N ALA A 164 7.05 5.15 10.11
CA ALA A 164 7.49 6.14 11.09
C ALA A 164 6.50 7.31 11.24
N CYS A 165 5.77 7.64 10.18
CA CYS A 165 4.71 8.65 10.22
C CYS A 165 3.43 8.17 10.89
N SER A 166 3.34 6.92 11.32
CA SER A 166 2.13 6.31 11.91
C SER A 166 0.88 6.57 11.06
N PRO A 167 0.86 6.17 9.79
CA PRO A 167 -0.32 6.37 8.94
C PRO A 167 -1.49 5.51 9.42
N ASP A 168 -2.72 5.97 9.17
CA ASP A 168 -3.94 5.20 9.45
C ASP A 168 -4.09 4.03 8.45
N VAL A 169 -3.68 4.28 7.20
CA VAL A 169 -3.70 3.31 6.11
C VAL A 169 -2.33 3.22 5.43
N LEU A 170 -1.86 2.00 5.18
CA LEU A 170 -0.63 1.73 4.43
C LEU A 170 -0.97 1.14 3.06
N LEU A 171 -0.61 1.85 2.00
CA LEU A 171 -0.75 1.41 0.62
C LEU A 171 0.60 0.91 0.10
N LEU A 172 0.62 -0.27 -0.55
CA LEU A 172 1.82 -0.83 -1.15
C LEU A 172 1.54 -1.27 -2.59
N ASP A 173 2.31 -0.74 -3.52
CA ASP A 173 2.24 -1.13 -4.92
C ASP A 173 3.32 -2.18 -5.21
N GLU A 174 2.92 -3.42 -5.40
CA GLU A 174 3.77 -4.59 -5.71
C GLU A 174 5.04 -4.69 -4.84
N PRO A 175 4.94 -4.69 -3.49
CA PRO A 175 6.08 -4.51 -2.61
C PRO A 175 7.14 -5.60 -2.66
N CYS A 176 6.84 -6.76 -3.25
CA CYS A 176 7.74 -7.91 -3.33
C CYS A 176 8.13 -8.30 -4.77
N SER A 177 7.65 -7.59 -5.81
CA SER A 177 7.78 -8.02 -7.22
C SER A 177 9.23 -8.14 -7.73
N ALA A 178 10.16 -7.37 -7.16
CA ALA A 178 11.56 -7.33 -7.58
C ALA A 178 12.52 -7.98 -6.55
N LEU A 179 11.98 -8.75 -5.60
CA LEU A 179 12.74 -9.29 -4.48
C LEU A 179 12.91 -10.79 -4.58
N ASP A 180 14.01 -11.28 -4.00
CA ASP A 180 14.17 -12.71 -3.73
C ASP A 180 13.13 -13.23 -2.72
N VAL A 181 12.94 -14.54 -2.70
CA VAL A 181 11.91 -15.20 -1.87
C VAL A 181 12.11 -14.92 -0.38
N ALA A 182 13.36 -14.86 0.10
CA ALA A 182 13.63 -14.63 1.52
C ALA A 182 13.26 -13.20 1.93
N SER A 183 13.70 -12.21 1.14
CA SER A 183 13.33 -10.80 1.35
C SER A 183 11.83 -10.57 1.25
N GLY A 184 11.15 -11.25 0.32
CA GLY A 184 9.69 -11.18 0.19
C GLY A 184 8.97 -11.68 1.45
N LYS A 185 9.39 -12.83 2.00
CA LYS A 185 8.81 -13.38 3.25
C LYS A 185 8.98 -12.43 4.46
N VAL A 186 10.11 -11.75 4.56
CA VAL A 186 10.32 -10.74 5.62
C VAL A 186 9.31 -9.62 5.50
N ILE A 187 9.09 -9.09 4.29
CA ILE A 187 8.09 -8.05 4.05
C ILE A 187 6.67 -8.57 4.36
N GLU A 188 6.32 -9.76 3.91
CA GLU A 188 5.01 -10.37 4.20
C GLU A 188 4.75 -10.46 5.71
N ALA A 189 5.73 -10.90 6.50
CA ALA A 189 5.62 -10.96 7.96
C ALA A 189 5.45 -9.57 8.61
N VAL A 190 6.15 -8.56 8.09
CA VAL A 190 5.99 -7.16 8.53
C VAL A 190 4.58 -6.67 8.24
N LEU A 191 4.07 -6.90 7.03
CA LEU A 191 2.72 -6.46 6.64
C LEU A 191 1.64 -7.14 7.47
N ALA A 192 1.76 -8.45 7.75
CA ALA A 192 0.84 -9.16 8.62
C ALA A 192 0.78 -8.53 10.02
N ARG A 193 1.94 -8.23 10.62
CA ARG A 193 2.01 -7.57 11.93
C ARG A 193 1.43 -6.15 11.91
N VAL A 194 1.71 -5.37 10.87
CA VAL A 194 1.16 -4.00 10.72
C VAL A 194 -0.36 -4.03 10.58
N ALA A 195 -0.89 -5.05 9.90
CA ALA A 195 -2.31 -5.20 9.63
C ALA A 195 -3.14 -5.55 10.89
N GLU A 196 -2.52 -6.02 11.97
CA GLU A 196 -3.21 -6.25 13.24
C GLU A 196 -3.78 -4.94 13.83
N GLU A 197 -3.13 -3.81 13.55
CA GLU A 197 -3.48 -2.51 14.14
C GLU A 197 -4.13 -1.53 13.16
N ARG A 198 -3.90 -1.69 11.85
CA ARG A 198 -4.35 -0.73 10.82
C ARG A 198 -4.69 -1.37 9.49
N ALA A 199 -5.31 -0.58 8.62
CA ALA A 199 -5.60 -1.00 7.26
C ALA A 199 -4.32 -1.09 6.42
N VAL A 200 -4.13 -2.20 5.72
CA VAL A 200 -3.04 -2.40 4.75
C VAL A 200 -3.66 -2.77 3.40
N VAL A 201 -3.29 -2.06 2.36
CA VAL A 201 -3.70 -2.34 0.98
C VAL A 201 -2.49 -2.76 0.18
N VAL A 202 -2.52 -3.97 -0.37
CA VAL A 202 -1.43 -4.51 -1.20
C VAL A 202 -1.92 -4.71 -2.61
N VAL A 203 -1.34 -3.99 -3.56
CA VAL A 203 -1.48 -4.31 -4.98
C VAL A 203 -0.48 -5.40 -5.33
N THR A 204 -0.95 -6.47 -5.94
CA THR A 204 -0.07 -7.55 -6.42
C THR A 204 -0.69 -8.25 -7.62
N HIS A 205 0.17 -8.76 -8.52
CA HIS A 205 -0.23 -9.70 -9.57
C HIS A 205 0.05 -11.17 -9.16
N ASN A 206 0.68 -11.39 -7.99
CA ASN A 206 0.97 -12.72 -7.46
C ASN A 206 -0.22 -13.23 -6.63
N LEU A 207 -1.02 -14.12 -7.23
CA LEU A 207 -2.21 -14.70 -6.60
C LEU A 207 -1.86 -15.51 -5.35
N ALA A 208 -0.75 -16.25 -5.36
CA ALA A 208 -0.32 -17.00 -4.19
C ALA A 208 0.04 -16.09 -3.01
N GLN A 209 0.60 -14.90 -3.27
CA GLN A 209 0.83 -13.88 -2.25
C GLN A 209 -0.50 -13.31 -1.72
N ALA A 210 -1.42 -12.95 -2.61
CA ALA A 210 -2.74 -12.45 -2.23
C ALA A 210 -3.49 -13.47 -1.35
N ARG A 211 -3.48 -14.75 -1.72
CA ARG A 211 -4.09 -15.84 -0.96
C ARG A 211 -3.50 -16.01 0.44
N ARG A 212 -2.17 -15.86 0.59
CA ARG A 212 -1.52 -16.02 1.90
C ARG A 212 -1.75 -14.85 2.84
N LEU A 213 -1.86 -13.64 2.31
CA LEU A 213 -1.82 -12.42 3.12
C LEU A 213 -3.19 -11.79 3.36
N ALA A 214 -4.07 -11.81 2.36
CA ALA A 214 -5.26 -10.98 2.39
C ALA A 214 -6.42 -11.64 3.15
N GLN A 215 -7.16 -10.84 3.88
CA GLN A 215 -8.48 -11.18 4.40
C GLN A 215 -9.57 -10.78 3.40
N LYS A 216 -9.32 -9.72 2.61
CA LYS A 216 -10.24 -9.22 1.60
C LYS A 216 -9.53 -9.04 0.26
N VAL A 217 -10.22 -9.32 -0.82
CA VAL A 217 -9.68 -9.15 -2.17
C VAL A 217 -10.62 -8.28 -3.00
N VAL A 218 -10.01 -7.46 -3.84
CA VAL A 218 -10.68 -6.66 -4.88
C VAL A 218 -10.06 -7.03 -6.21
N CYS A 219 -10.84 -7.59 -7.12
CA CYS A 219 -10.41 -7.91 -8.48
C CYS A 219 -10.73 -6.75 -9.40
N LEU A 220 -9.69 -6.17 -10.01
CA LEU A 220 -9.81 -5.06 -10.95
C LEU A 220 -9.51 -5.52 -12.39
N ALA A 221 -10.37 -5.17 -13.34
CA ALA A 221 -10.13 -5.39 -14.75
C ALA A 221 -10.62 -4.19 -15.57
N ALA A 222 -9.87 -3.78 -16.57
CA ALA A 222 -10.22 -2.68 -17.48
C ALA A 222 -10.73 -1.42 -16.76
N GLY A 223 -10.15 -1.10 -15.60
CA GLY A 223 -10.50 0.08 -14.80
C GLY A 223 -11.73 -0.06 -13.92
N SER A 224 -12.36 -1.23 -13.85
CA SER A 224 -13.57 -1.48 -13.07
C SER A 224 -13.40 -2.63 -12.09
N VAL A 225 -14.16 -2.62 -10.99
CA VAL A 225 -14.20 -3.74 -10.03
C VAL A 225 -15.06 -4.85 -10.63
N MET A 226 -14.46 -6.01 -10.87
CA MET A 226 -15.17 -7.20 -11.31
C MET A 226 -15.72 -8.03 -10.16
N TRP A 227 -14.93 -8.13 -9.09
CA TRP A 227 -15.30 -8.89 -7.90
C TRP A 227 -14.68 -8.28 -6.65
N ARG A 228 -15.34 -8.47 -5.51
CA ARG A 228 -14.83 -8.08 -4.19
C ARG A 228 -15.46 -8.95 -3.11
N GLY A 229 -14.65 -9.41 -2.15
CA GLY A 229 -15.13 -10.27 -1.07
C GLY A 229 -14.03 -10.74 -0.15
N ALA A 230 -14.32 -11.77 0.64
CA ALA A 230 -13.34 -12.46 1.46
C ALA A 230 -12.33 -13.21 0.58
N ALA A 231 -11.06 -13.24 1.00
CA ALA A 231 -10.02 -13.94 0.22
C ALA A 231 -10.34 -15.43 0.08
N ASP A 232 -10.73 -16.08 1.17
CA ASP A 232 -11.07 -17.52 1.16
C ASP A 232 -12.18 -17.81 0.15
N ASP A 233 -13.22 -16.98 0.11
CA ASP A 233 -14.33 -17.15 -0.83
C ASP A 233 -13.87 -17.05 -2.29
N LEU A 234 -13.02 -16.08 -2.61
CA LEU A 234 -12.44 -15.95 -3.96
C LEU A 234 -11.65 -17.19 -4.37
N PHE A 235 -10.73 -17.62 -3.50
CA PHE A 235 -9.78 -18.69 -3.82
C PHE A 235 -10.34 -20.09 -3.68
N GLU A 236 -11.49 -20.28 -3.02
CA GLU A 236 -12.15 -21.57 -2.89
C GLU A 236 -13.33 -21.74 -3.87
N ASN A 237 -14.10 -20.66 -4.11
CA ASN A 237 -15.38 -20.76 -4.81
C ASN A 237 -15.41 -20.02 -6.16
N HIS A 238 -14.47 -19.10 -6.44
CA HIS A 238 -14.53 -18.20 -7.60
C HIS A 238 -13.29 -18.25 -8.50
N GLN A 239 -12.51 -19.34 -8.49
CA GLN A 239 -11.32 -19.48 -9.33
C GLN A 239 -11.67 -19.48 -10.83
N ASP A 240 -12.68 -20.26 -11.22
CA ASP A 240 -13.04 -20.47 -12.62
C ASP A 240 -13.80 -19.29 -13.23
N ASP A 241 -14.67 -18.65 -12.45
CA ASP A 241 -15.54 -17.57 -12.93
C ASP A 241 -14.92 -16.16 -12.78
N VAL A 242 -13.99 -15.97 -11.86
CA VAL A 242 -13.33 -14.67 -11.63
C VAL A 242 -11.85 -14.69 -12.01
N LEU A 243 -11.06 -15.63 -11.49
CA LEU A 243 -9.61 -15.62 -11.71
C LEU A 243 -9.19 -16.12 -13.07
N ALA A 244 -9.81 -17.22 -13.59
CA ALA A 244 -9.47 -17.76 -14.90
C ALA A 244 -9.69 -16.74 -16.04
N PRO A 245 -10.79 -15.97 -16.11
CA PRO A 245 -10.94 -14.90 -17.10
C PRO A 245 -9.92 -13.76 -16.98
N LEU A 246 -9.40 -13.51 -15.79
CA LEU A 246 -8.45 -12.42 -15.53
C LEU A 246 -7.01 -12.79 -15.89
N TYR A 247 -6.61 -14.05 -15.70
CA TYR A 247 -5.23 -14.48 -15.76
C TYR A 247 -4.96 -15.61 -16.78
N GLY A 248 -6.01 -16.18 -17.39
CA GLY A 248 -5.90 -17.39 -18.22
C GLY A 248 -5.92 -18.67 -17.39
N GLY A 249 -6.16 -19.82 -18.03
CA GLY A 249 -6.42 -21.09 -17.34
C GLY A 249 -5.25 -21.75 -16.57
N ASP A 250 -4.03 -21.19 -16.60
CA ASP A 250 -2.86 -21.70 -15.87
C ASP A 250 -2.67 -20.92 -14.54
N LEU A 251 -3.56 -21.15 -13.58
CA LEU A 251 -3.70 -20.26 -12.42
C LEU A 251 -2.98 -20.67 -11.14
N LEU A 252 -2.38 -21.85 -11.01
CA LEU A 252 -1.68 -22.31 -9.78
C LEU A 252 -0.58 -23.32 -10.09
#